data_885cca8179767713da61eadbf426b8ee
#
_entry.id   885cca8179767713da61eadbf426b8ee
#
_cell.length_a   1.000
_cell.length_b   1.000
_cell.length_c   1.000
_cell.angle_alpha   90.00
_cell.angle_beta   90.00
_cell.angle_gamma   90.00
#
_symmetry.space_group_name_H-M   'P 1'
#
loop_
_entity.id
_entity.type
_entity.pdbx_description
1 polymer ?
#
loop_
_entity_poly.entity_id
_entity_poly.type
_entity_poly.pdbx_seq_one_letter_code
_entity_poly.pdbx_strand_id
1 'polypeptide(L)'
;RAVALVLSGGELYAVDDRCSHADVSLSEGDVEGCFIECWLHGSQFDLRTGNPTSLPANTPIDTFTTALDGTGDDARVLVSLT
;
A
#
# COMPACT_ATOMS: atom_id res chain seq x y z
N ARG A 1 -5.82 -10.81 -7.71
CA ARG A 1 -5.87 -9.66 -6.81
C ARG A 1 -4.58 -8.86 -6.91
N ALA A 2 -4.67 -7.57 -7.16
CA ALA A 2 -3.51 -6.71 -7.28
C ALA A 2 -3.08 -6.20 -5.91
N VAL A 3 -1.79 -6.26 -5.64
CA VAL A 3 -1.18 -5.81 -4.39
C VAL A 3 -0.13 -4.77 -4.73
N ALA A 4 -0.18 -3.62 -4.06
CA ALA A 4 0.86 -2.61 -4.17
C ALA A 4 1.93 -2.88 -3.11
N LEU A 5 3.17 -3.02 -3.56
CA LEU A 5 4.32 -3.14 -2.68
C LEU A 5 5.01 -1.79 -2.57
N VAL A 6 5.20 -1.32 -1.36
CA VAL A 6 5.77 0.00 -1.09
C VAL A 6 6.95 -0.13 -0.15
N LEU A 7 8.09 0.40 -0.55
CA LEU A 7 9.26 0.51 0.32
C LEU A 7 9.44 1.99 0.69
N SER A 8 9.31 2.30 1.96
CA SER A 8 9.45 3.68 2.43
C SER A 8 10.03 3.71 3.83
N GLY A 9 11.01 4.58 4.04
CA GLY A 9 11.66 4.72 5.33
C GLY A 9 12.32 3.45 5.84
N GLY A 10 12.76 2.56 4.95
CA GLY A 10 13.34 1.27 5.30
C GLY A 10 12.32 0.19 5.64
N GLU A 11 11.03 0.50 5.58
CA GLU A 11 9.95 -0.45 5.84
C GLU A 11 9.28 -0.87 4.54
N LEU A 12 8.90 -2.14 4.47
CA LEU A 12 8.18 -2.68 3.34
C LEU A 12 6.71 -2.89 3.71
N TYR A 13 5.84 -2.35 2.87
CA TYR A 13 4.39 -2.45 3.06
C TYR A 13 3.73 -3.13 1.88
N ALA A 14 2.66 -3.87 2.13
CA ALA A 14 1.82 -4.44 1.08
C ALA A 14 0.38 -4.07 1.37
N VAL A 15 -0.27 -3.44 0.42
CA VAL A 15 -1.67 -3.02 0.54
C VAL A 15 -2.41 -3.38 -0.74
N ASP A 16 -3.74 -3.40 -0.65
CA ASP A 16 -4.57 -3.57 -1.83
C ASP A 16 -4.25 -2.44 -2.83
N ASP A 17 -4.01 -2.78 -4.08
CA ASP A 17 -3.67 -1.79 -5.11
C ASP A 17 -4.87 -0.95 -5.55
N ARG A 18 -6.08 -1.32 -5.13
CA ARG A 18 -7.27 -0.59 -5.51
C ARG A 18 -7.67 0.43 -4.44
N CYS A 19 -7.88 1.67 -4.84
CA CYS A 19 -8.41 2.70 -3.97
C CYS A 19 -9.83 2.33 -3.54
N SER A 20 -10.17 2.50 -2.26
CA SER A 20 -11.45 2.05 -1.73
C SER A 20 -12.64 2.88 -2.22
N HIS A 21 -12.41 4.09 -2.72
CA HIS A 21 -13.49 4.97 -3.20
C HIS A 21 -13.53 5.12 -4.71
N ALA A 22 -12.55 4.56 -5.43
CA ALA A 22 -12.45 4.71 -6.88
C ALA A 22 -11.76 3.48 -7.49
N ASP A 23 -12.07 3.20 -8.73
CA ASP A 23 -11.50 2.05 -9.44
C ASP A 23 -10.18 2.43 -10.11
N VAL A 24 -9.20 2.79 -9.30
CA VAL A 24 -7.86 3.18 -9.77
C VAL A 24 -6.79 2.51 -8.93
N SER A 25 -5.61 2.36 -9.52
CA SER A 25 -4.48 1.71 -8.87
C SER A 25 -3.75 2.69 -7.94
N LEU A 26 -3.62 2.31 -6.67
CA LEU A 26 -2.86 3.11 -5.70
C LEU A 26 -1.37 3.15 -6.03
N SER A 27 -0.85 2.13 -6.71
CA SER A 27 0.56 2.09 -7.12
C SER A 27 0.94 3.22 -8.09
N GLU A 28 -0.03 3.87 -8.71
CA GLU A 28 0.20 5.03 -9.58
C GLU A 28 0.17 6.35 -8.81
N GLY A 29 -0.14 6.31 -7.52
CA GLY A 29 -0.15 7.49 -6.68
C GLY A 29 1.19 7.79 -6.05
N ASP A 30 1.21 8.78 -5.17
CA ASP A 30 2.41 9.22 -4.49
C ASP A 30 2.52 8.61 -3.10
N VAL A 31 3.76 8.32 -2.70
CA VAL A 31 4.06 7.82 -1.35
C VAL A 31 4.88 8.87 -0.62
N GLU A 32 4.46 9.19 0.60
CA GLU A 32 5.20 10.09 1.47
C GLU A 32 5.17 9.53 2.89
N GLY A 33 6.35 9.16 3.39
CA GLY A 33 6.45 8.51 4.69
C GLY A 33 5.67 7.19 4.71
N CYS A 34 4.74 7.04 5.64
CA CYS A 34 3.92 5.84 5.75
C CYS A 34 2.53 6.00 5.12
N PHE A 35 2.37 6.97 4.21
CA PHE A 35 1.10 7.24 3.55
C PHE A 35 1.21 7.08 2.05
N ILE A 36 0.15 6.54 1.44
CA ILE A 36 0.01 6.46 -0.01
C ILE A 36 -1.21 7.27 -0.42
N GLU A 37 -1.05 8.10 -1.45
CA GLU A 37 -2.11 9.00 -1.92
C GLU A 37 -2.67 8.51 -3.24
N CYS A 38 -4.01 8.41 -3.29
CA CYS A 38 -4.72 8.12 -4.52
C CYS A 38 -4.60 9.31 -5.47
N TRP A 39 -4.11 9.06 -6.69
CA TRP A 39 -3.86 10.14 -7.65
C TRP A 39 -5.14 10.81 -8.16
N LEU A 40 -6.28 10.13 -8.07
CA LEU A 40 -7.51 10.64 -8.68
C LEU A 40 -8.14 11.78 -7.89
N HIS A 41 -8.25 11.61 -6.56
CA HIS A 41 -8.91 12.60 -5.70
C HIS A 41 -8.08 13.04 -4.50
N GLY A 42 -6.85 12.56 -4.39
CA GLY A 42 -5.95 12.96 -3.32
C GLY A 42 -6.20 12.31 -1.97
N SER A 43 -7.01 11.25 -1.90
CA SER A 43 -7.23 10.53 -0.65
C SER A 43 -5.96 9.83 -0.21
N GLN A 44 -5.61 9.92 1.07
CA GLN A 44 -4.46 9.26 1.64
C GLN A 44 -4.88 8.08 2.48
N PHE A 45 -4.04 7.03 2.45
CA PHE A 45 -4.21 5.84 3.28
C PHE A 45 -2.93 5.60 4.07
N ASP A 46 -3.09 5.21 5.33
CA ASP A 46 -1.96 4.81 6.16
C ASP A 46 -1.51 3.40 5.73
N LEU A 47 -0.26 3.28 5.30
CA LEU A 47 0.29 2.00 4.83
C LEU A 47 0.35 0.94 5.92
N ARG A 48 0.38 1.35 7.18
CA ARG A 48 0.47 0.43 8.33
C ARG A 48 -0.88 -0.21 8.67
N THR A 49 -1.95 0.52 8.48
CA THR A 49 -3.29 0.11 8.93
C THR A 49 -4.31 -0.03 7.81
N GLY A 50 -4.05 0.63 6.66
CA GLY A 50 -5.01 0.72 5.56
C GLY A 50 -6.09 1.77 5.78
N ASN A 51 -6.09 2.48 6.90
CA ASN A 51 -7.11 3.46 7.20
C ASN A 51 -6.95 4.72 6.35
N PRO A 52 -8.05 5.26 5.81
CA PRO A 52 -8.00 6.54 5.12
C PRO A 52 -7.77 7.67 6.12
N THR A 53 -6.95 8.66 5.73
CA THR A 53 -6.66 9.81 6.56
C THR A 53 -7.32 11.09 6.04
N SER A 54 -7.87 11.03 4.81
CA SER A 54 -8.52 12.19 4.20
C SER A 54 -9.64 11.76 3.28
N LEU A 55 -10.66 12.61 3.18
CA LEU A 55 -11.75 12.42 2.23
C LEU A 55 -11.25 12.63 0.80
N PRO A 56 -11.91 12.06 -0.22
CA PRO A 56 -13.22 11.40 -0.14
C PRO A 56 -13.22 9.94 0.31
N ALA A 57 -12.07 9.29 0.46
CA ALA A 57 -12.05 7.91 0.93
C ALA A 57 -12.43 7.85 2.41
N ASN A 58 -13.38 6.98 2.75
CA ASN A 58 -13.81 6.76 4.12
C ASN A 58 -13.86 5.28 4.49
N THR A 59 -13.37 4.41 3.61
CA THR A 59 -13.32 2.97 3.81
C THR A 59 -11.85 2.53 3.75
N PRO A 60 -11.39 1.72 4.72
CA PRO A 60 -10.00 1.23 4.69
C PRO A 60 -9.73 0.35 3.48
N ILE A 61 -8.45 0.28 3.10
CA ILE A 61 -7.95 -0.72 2.16
C ILE A 61 -7.33 -1.87 2.95
N ASP A 62 -7.26 -3.05 2.35
CA ASP A 62 -6.65 -4.20 3.00
C ASP A 62 -5.13 -4.03 3.04
N THR A 63 -4.54 -4.48 4.14
CA THR A 63 -3.10 -4.57 4.29
C THR A 63 -2.70 -6.03 4.41
N PHE A 64 -1.47 -6.34 4.01
CA PHE A 64 -0.96 -7.70 4.01
C PHE A 64 0.40 -7.72 4.70
N THR A 65 0.72 -8.83 5.35
CA THR A 65 2.03 -8.99 5.96
C THR A 65 3.08 -9.27 4.88
N THR A 66 4.28 -8.76 5.11
CA THR A 66 5.41 -8.98 4.21
C THR A 66 6.56 -9.63 4.96
N ALA A 67 7.38 -10.37 4.23
CA ALA A 67 8.61 -10.94 4.74
C ALA A 67 9.64 -10.97 3.62
N LEU A 68 10.91 -10.95 3.99
CA LEU A 68 12.00 -11.15 3.04
C LEU A 68 12.53 -12.56 3.18
N ASP A 69 12.72 -13.23 2.05
CA ASP A 69 13.31 -14.56 1.97
C ASP A 69 14.61 -14.45 1.17
N GLY A 70 15.73 -14.80 1.80
CA GLY A 70 17.03 -14.68 1.19
C GLY A 70 17.73 -13.38 1.54
N THR A 71 18.91 -13.19 0.96
CA THR A 71 19.74 -12.01 1.19
C THR A 71 20.33 -11.48 -0.11
N GLY A 72 20.65 -10.18 -0.12
CA GLY A 72 21.27 -9.55 -1.27
C GLY A 72 20.39 -9.57 -2.50
N ASP A 73 21.00 -9.83 -3.65
CA ASP A 73 20.29 -9.81 -4.94
C ASP A 73 19.31 -10.99 -5.10
N ASP A 74 19.42 -12.00 -4.26
CA ASP A 74 18.54 -13.17 -4.29
C ASP A 74 17.33 -13.03 -3.35
N ALA A 75 17.23 -11.91 -2.65
CA ALA A 75 16.11 -11.70 -1.73
C ALA A 75 14.78 -11.64 -2.47
N ARG A 76 13.77 -12.26 -1.87
CA ARG A 76 12.40 -12.26 -2.39
C ARG A 76 11.46 -11.64 -1.38
N VAL A 77 10.46 -10.95 -1.88
CA VAL A 77 9.39 -10.43 -1.03
C VAL A 77 8.25 -11.44 -1.02
N LEU A 78 7.90 -11.89 0.18
CA LEU A 78 6.77 -12.77 0.40
C LEU A 78 5.62 -11.95 0.96
N VAL A 79 4.43 -12.12 0.38
CA VAL A 79 3.22 -11.40 0.80
C VAL A 79 2.18 -12.43 1.20
N SER A 80 1.66 -12.29 2.42
CA SER A 80 0.55 -13.12 2.89
C SER A 80 -0.76 -12.44 2.55
N LEU A 81 -1.62 -13.11 1.81
CA LEU A 81 -2.91 -12.58 1.38
C LEU A 81 -4.07 -13.01 2.29
N THR A 82 -3.75 -13.62 3.42
CA THR A 82 -4.76 -14.11 4.36
C THR A 82 -4.84 -13.26 5.61
#